data_575395e2ce966ae878032fb0c833554a
#
_entry.id   575395e2ce966ae878032fb0c833554a
#
_cell.length_a   1.000
_cell.length_b   1.000
_cell.length_c   1.000
_cell.angle_alpha   90.00
_cell.angle_beta   90.00
_cell.angle_gamma   90.00
#
_symmetry.space_group_name_H-M   'P 1'
#
loop_
_entity.id
_entity.type
_entity.pdbx_description
1 polymer ?
#
loop_
_entity_poly.entity_id
_entity_poly.type
_entity_poly.pdbx_seq_one_letter_code
_entity_poly.pdbx_strand_id
1 'polypeptide(L)'
;SENKGNIIFFNNEVSITEFDDGTEDFCPEASVDPPNFASIIDSITLAAGTYYIIVDGWEGATGNYKIAIGTLPEIIGSDIASDDSYLDIYFSEGMYTEATTSGALVESDFEITLNPNGGTATGVNIDYLSNTLGGPLEGGEDTVRFMINIDGESTGQELITLRPLTNASIFNSFGIGLLRSADQTQQLSDQFPPFLQSTVPENGSIDIATNSNVVINFSEQIRNNEGSNLDDSNASNSMALINNDTGENLSYSVSTINDQSFT
;
A
#
# COMPACT_ATOMS: atom_id res chain seq x y z
N SER A 1 -15.16 -17.85 -35.40
CA SER A 1 -13.72 -18.15 -35.62
C SER A 1 -12.93 -16.96 -35.09
N GLU A 2 -12.16 -17.18 -34.05
CA GLU A 2 -11.32 -16.18 -33.40
C GLU A 2 -10.17 -15.82 -34.32
N ASN A 3 -9.99 -14.54 -34.63
CA ASN A 3 -8.86 -14.04 -35.35
C ASN A 3 -7.68 -13.92 -34.38
N LYS A 4 -6.81 -14.92 -34.33
CA LYS A 4 -5.54 -14.83 -33.61
C LYS A 4 -4.50 -14.23 -34.55
N GLY A 5 -3.88 -13.12 -34.15
CA GLY A 5 -2.77 -12.52 -34.89
C GLY A 5 -1.45 -12.86 -34.21
N ASN A 6 -0.43 -13.13 -34.95
CA ASN A 6 0.93 -13.31 -34.47
C ASN A 6 1.70 -12.00 -34.59
N ILE A 7 2.45 -11.62 -33.59
CA ILE A 7 3.39 -10.51 -33.67
C ILE A 7 4.80 -11.09 -33.72
N ILE A 8 5.53 -10.76 -34.79
CA ILE A 8 6.89 -11.26 -35.02
C ILE A 8 7.85 -10.08 -34.92
N PHE A 9 8.85 -10.19 -34.05
CA PHE A 9 9.96 -9.24 -34.01
C PHE A 9 11.20 -9.85 -34.66
N PHE A 10 11.86 -9.13 -35.57
CA PHE A 10 13.16 -9.52 -36.07
C PHE A 10 14.07 -8.31 -36.25
N ASN A 11 15.36 -8.50 -36.04
CA ASN A 11 16.39 -7.54 -36.41
C ASN A 11 17.11 -8.00 -37.68
N ASN A 12 17.95 -7.12 -38.24
CA ASN A 12 18.65 -7.38 -39.51
C ASN A 12 19.74 -8.46 -39.41
N GLU A 13 19.98 -9.06 -38.24
CA GLU A 13 20.97 -10.13 -38.00
C GLU A 13 20.28 -11.44 -37.60
N VAL A 14 19.48 -11.98 -38.50
CA VAL A 14 19.04 -13.40 -38.55
C VAL A 14 18.65 -14.05 -37.21
N SER A 15 17.79 -13.42 -36.42
CA SER A 15 17.09 -14.13 -35.34
C SER A 15 15.61 -13.78 -35.42
N ILE A 16 14.82 -14.69 -35.97
CA ILE A 16 13.35 -14.61 -35.90
C ILE A 16 12.96 -15.15 -34.52
N THR A 17 12.43 -14.30 -33.69
CA THR A 17 11.80 -14.74 -32.47
C THR A 17 10.29 -14.67 -32.70
N GLU A 18 9.69 -15.83 -32.93
CA GLU A 18 8.24 -15.97 -33.05
C GLU A 18 7.67 -16.08 -31.64
N PHE A 19 6.85 -15.15 -31.27
CA PHE A 19 6.08 -15.22 -30.01
C PHE A 19 4.65 -15.65 -30.34
N ASP A 20 4.47 -16.93 -30.56
CA ASP A 20 3.22 -17.61 -30.36
C ASP A 20 3.33 -18.26 -28.98
N ASP A 21 2.71 -17.69 -27.98
CA ASP A 21 2.75 -18.31 -26.65
C ASP A 21 1.86 -19.56 -26.55
N GLY A 22 1.09 -19.85 -27.61
CA GLY A 22 0.28 -21.07 -27.72
C GLY A 22 -0.70 -21.26 -26.56
N THR A 23 -0.77 -20.29 -25.65
CA THR A 23 -1.70 -20.33 -24.53
C THR A 23 -2.99 -19.64 -24.96
N GLU A 24 -4.07 -20.38 -24.94
CA GLU A 24 -5.41 -19.88 -25.27
C GLU A 24 -5.92 -18.84 -24.23
N ASP A 25 -5.11 -18.47 -23.25
CA ASP A 25 -5.51 -17.76 -22.04
C ASP A 25 -5.20 -16.26 -22.04
N PHE A 26 -4.65 -15.68 -23.10
CA PHE A 26 -4.24 -14.26 -23.09
C PHE A 26 -5.22 -13.31 -23.80
N CYS A 27 -6.43 -13.73 -24.04
CA CYS A 27 -7.53 -12.80 -24.26
C CYS A 27 -8.30 -12.67 -22.94
N PRO A 28 -8.18 -11.57 -22.18
CA PRO A 28 -9.11 -11.34 -21.09
C PRO A 28 -10.50 -11.47 -21.69
N GLU A 29 -11.34 -12.32 -21.10
CA GLU A 29 -12.73 -12.46 -21.49
C GLU A 29 -13.38 -11.07 -21.44
N ALA A 30 -13.32 -10.37 -22.56
CA ALA A 30 -14.03 -9.12 -22.72
C ALA A 30 -15.51 -9.47 -22.83
N SER A 31 -16.22 -9.23 -21.76
CA SER A 31 -17.69 -9.25 -21.73
C SER A 31 -18.31 -8.09 -22.52
N VAL A 32 -17.58 -7.54 -23.50
CA VAL A 32 -18.02 -6.46 -24.37
C VAL A 32 -18.16 -7.00 -25.79
N ASP A 33 -19.28 -6.74 -26.42
CA ASP A 33 -19.59 -7.06 -27.81
C ASP A 33 -19.33 -5.81 -28.68
N PRO A 34 -18.37 -5.81 -29.62
CA PRO A 34 -17.50 -6.93 -30.02
C PRO A 34 -16.30 -7.15 -29.07
N PRO A 35 -15.82 -8.40 -28.93
CA PRO A 35 -14.68 -8.71 -28.10
C PRO A 35 -13.42 -7.97 -28.60
N ASN A 36 -12.76 -7.23 -27.71
CA ASN A 36 -11.47 -6.61 -27.98
C ASN A 36 -10.38 -7.68 -27.83
N PHE A 37 -9.89 -8.18 -28.94
CA PHE A 37 -8.72 -9.05 -28.96
C PHE A 37 -7.46 -8.17 -28.88
N ALA A 38 -6.79 -8.18 -27.76
CA ALA A 38 -5.49 -7.53 -27.59
C ALA A 38 -4.43 -8.60 -27.32
N SER A 39 -3.37 -8.61 -28.12
CA SER A 39 -2.17 -9.38 -27.81
C SER A 39 -1.15 -8.44 -27.16
N ILE A 40 -0.67 -8.80 -26.00
CA ILE A 40 0.37 -8.05 -25.30
C ILE A 40 1.63 -8.92 -25.33
N ILE A 41 2.72 -8.34 -25.79
CA ILE A 41 4.05 -8.92 -25.62
C ILE A 41 4.67 -8.17 -24.45
N ASP A 42 4.71 -8.84 -23.31
CA ASP A 42 5.27 -8.30 -22.08
C ASP A 42 6.77 -8.49 -22.03
N SER A 43 7.51 -7.45 -21.63
CA SER A 43 8.91 -7.53 -21.17
C SER A 43 9.93 -8.09 -22.19
N ILE A 44 9.95 -7.58 -23.41
CA ILE A 44 11.04 -7.91 -24.34
C ILE A 44 12.25 -7.01 -24.06
N THR A 45 13.37 -7.62 -23.65
CA THR A 45 14.65 -6.93 -23.60
C THR A 45 15.28 -6.95 -25.00
N LEU A 46 15.30 -5.80 -25.66
CA LEU A 46 15.90 -5.63 -26.96
C LEU A 46 17.25 -4.91 -26.83
N ALA A 47 18.30 -5.41 -27.49
CA ALA A 47 19.56 -4.68 -27.61
C ALA A 47 19.37 -3.44 -28.50
N ALA A 48 20.26 -2.45 -28.42
CA ALA A 48 20.20 -1.31 -29.33
C ALA A 48 20.24 -1.79 -30.81
N GLY A 49 19.24 -1.39 -31.60
CA GLY A 49 19.10 -1.85 -32.99
C GLY A 49 17.85 -1.34 -33.68
N THR A 50 17.66 -1.68 -34.93
CA THR A 50 16.43 -1.43 -35.68
C THR A 50 15.60 -2.71 -35.70
N TYR A 51 14.35 -2.61 -35.30
CA TYR A 51 13.42 -3.73 -35.24
C TYR A 51 12.23 -3.48 -36.14
N TYR A 52 11.67 -4.56 -36.68
CA TYR A 52 10.47 -4.53 -37.50
C TYR A 52 9.37 -5.29 -36.77
N ILE A 53 8.18 -4.71 -36.76
CA ILE A 53 6.98 -5.34 -36.21
C ILE A 53 6.15 -5.81 -37.38
N ILE A 54 5.87 -7.11 -37.45
CA ILE A 54 4.97 -7.68 -38.46
C ILE A 54 3.71 -8.12 -37.70
N VAL A 55 2.57 -7.62 -38.14
CA VAL A 55 1.26 -8.05 -37.68
C VAL A 55 0.61 -8.86 -38.77
N ASP A 56 0.33 -10.13 -38.51
CA ASP A 56 -0.34 -11.03 -39.43
C ASP A 56 -1.70 -11.46 -38.85
N GLY A 57 -2.70 -11.57 -39.72
CA GLY A 57 -4.01 -12.08 -39.38
C GLY A 57 -4.09 -13.58 -39.53
N TRP A 58 -4.70 -14.28 -38.60
CA TRP A 58 -4.93 -15.71 -38.66
C TRP A 58 -5.68 -16.09 -39.96
N GLU A 59 -5.15 -17.05 -40.74
CA GLU A 59 -5.74 -17.57 -41.98
C GLU A 59 -6.08 -16.48 -43.02
N GLY A 60 -5.33 -15.39 -43.08
CA GLY A 60 -5.54 -14.29 -44.03
C GLY A 60 -6.67 -13.34 -43.66
N ALA A 61 -7.11 -13.35 -42.40
CA ALA A 61 -8.06 -12.37 -41.91
C ALA A 61 -7.51 -10.95 -42.03
N THR A 62 -8.36 -10.01 -42.44
CA THR A 62 -8.03 -8.59 -42.57
C THR A 62 -8.87 -7.77 -41.58
N GLY A 63 -8.28 -6.75 -40.99
CA GLY A 63 -8.99 -5.87 -40.04
C GLY A 63 -8.16 -4.65 -39.69
N ASN A 64 -8.74 -3.76 -38.91
CA ASN A 64 -8.01 -2.64 -38.33
C ASN A 64 -7.40 -3.11 -37.01
N TYR A 65 -6.13 -2.77 -36.79
CA TYR A 65 -5.46 -3.00 -35.52
C TYR A 65 -4.78 -1.72 -35.02
N LYS A 66 -4.69 -1.61 -33.72
CA LYS A 66 -3.92 -0.54 -33.03
C LYS A 66 -2.67 -1.19 -32.44
N ILE A 67 -1.51 -0.66 -32.78
CA ILE A 67 -0.25 -1.06 -32.12
C ILE A 67 0.10 0.04 -31.14
N ALA A 68 0.32 -0.32 -29.89
CA ALA A 68 0.92 0.54 -28.88
C ALA A 68 2.31 0.01 -28.56
N ILE A 69 3.32 0.87 -28.63
CA ILE A 69 4.71 0.54 -28.27
C ILE A 69 5.13 1.54 -27.22
N GLY A 70 5.50 1.05 -26.06
CA GLY A 70 5.94 1.86 -24.94
C GLY A 70 6.52 0.99 -23.86
N THR A 71 7.03 1.61 -22.81
CA THR A 71 7.37 0.92 -21.58
C THR A 71 6.09 0.51 -20.86
N LEU A 72 6.11 -0.64 -20.19
CA LEU A 72 5.05 -0.97 -19.25
C LEU A 72 5.05 0.06 -18.13
N PRO A 73 3.89 0.61 -17.76
CA PRO A 73 3.79 1.43 -16.58
C PRO A 73 4.07 0.58 -15.33
N GLU A 74 4.68 1.19 -14.33
CA GLU A 74 5.04 0.56 -13.07
C GLU A 74 4.59 1.44 -11.90
N ILE A 75 4.32 0.82 -10.74
CA ILE A 75 4.33 1.53 -9.47
C ILE A 75 5.78 1.56 -9.00
N ILE A 76 6.35 2.75 -8.85
CA ILE A 76 7.77 2.95 -8.51
C ILE A 76 7.98 3.21 -7.03
N GLY A 77 6.93 3.39 -6.25
CA GLY A 77 6.98 3.58 -4.81
C GLY A 77 5.64 3.97 -4.20
N SER A 78 5.63 4.02 -2.89
CA SER A 78 4.48 4.48 -2.11
C SER A 78 4.92 4.99 -0.75
N ASP A 79 4.17 5.95 -0.20
CA ASP A 79 4.32 6.47 1.16
C ASP A 79 2.97 6.46 1.88
N ILE A 80 2.97 6.02 3.13
CA ILE A 80 1.79 6.07 4.00
C ILE A 80 1.91 7.19 5.02
N ALA A 81 0.80 7.85 5.31
CA ALA A 81 0.74 8.86 6.38
C ALA A 81 1.03 8.23 7.75
N SER A 82 1.66 8.99 8.65
CA SER A 82 1.96 8.51 10.01
C SER A 82 0.73 8.24 10.88
N ASP A 83 -0.43 8.77 10.49
CA ASP A 83 -1.74 8.54 11.10
C ASP A 83 -2.61 7.58 10.29
N ASP A 84 -2.02 6.89 9.30
CA ASP A 84 -2.66 5.95 8.39
C ASP A 84 -3.84 6.52 7.59
N SER A 85 -3.98 7.85 7.50
CA SER A 85 -5.12 8.51 6.85
C SER A 85 -5.09 8.46 5.33
N TYR A 86 -3.90 8.31 4.72
CA TYR A 86 -3.75 8.21 3.27
C TYR A 86 -2.51 7.42 2.87
N LEU A 87 -2.54 6.95 1.63
CA LEU A 87 -1.45 6.28 0.92
C LEU A 87 -1.17 7.03 -0.37
N ASP A 88 0.03 7.56 -0.55
CA ASP A 88 0.51 8.14 -1.80
C ASP A 88 1.16 7.05 -2.65
N ILE A 89 0.75 6.94 -3.91
CA ILE A 89 1.31 6.00 -4.89
C ILE A 89 2.00 6.79 -6.00
N TYR A 90 3.22 6.36 -6.33
CA TYR A 90 4.05 6.93 -7.38
C TYR A 90 4.10 5.98 -8.56
N PHE A 91 3.64 6.44 -9.71
CA PHE A 91 3.71 5.71 -10.97
C PHE A 91 4.92 6.17 -11.79
N SER A 92 5.42 5.32 -12.66
CA SER A 92 6.53 5.64 -13.56
C SER A 92 6.17 6.73 -14.59
N GLU A 93 4.89 6.97 -14.81
CA GLU A 93 4.34 7.92 -15.77
C GLU A 93 2.88 8.25 -15.44
N GLY A 94 2.29 9.22 -16.15
CA GLY A 94 0.89 9.62 -15.94
C GLY A 94 -0.11 8.53 -16.31
N MET A 95 -1.10 8.30 -15.43
CA MET A 95 -2.07 7.22 -15.53
C MET A 95 -3.48 7.72 -15.80
N TYR A 96 -4.28 6.90 -16.50
CA TYR A 96 -5.65 7.17 -16.94
C TYR A 96 -6.53 5.95 -16.69
N THR A 97 -7.83 6.14 -16.47
CA THR A 97 -8.79 5.02 -16.34
C THR A 97 -9.16 4.41 -17.70
N GLU A 98 -8.90 5.09 -18.81
CA GLU A 98 -9.25 4.61 -20.15
C GLU A 98 -8.03 4.44 -21.07
N ALA A 99 -7.99 3.36 -21.84
CA ALA A 99 -6.95 3.11 -22.83
C ALA A 99 -6.89 4.16 -23.96
N THR A 100 -7.88 5.05 -24.03
CA THR A 100 -7.94 6.20 -24.93
C THR A 100 -7.18 7.42 -24.42
N THR A 101 -6.48 7.25 -23.28
CA THR A 101 -5.72 8.32 -22.61
C THR A 101 -6.62 9.45 -22.09
N SER A 102 -7.72 9.08 -21.47
CA SER A 102 -8.67 9.97 -20.86
C SER A 102 -9.21 9.39 -19.56
N GLY A 103 -9.87 10.23 -18.77
CA GLY A 103 -10.47 9.86 -17.51
C GLY A 103 -9.49 9.84 -16.33
N ALA A 104 -9.94 10.43 -15.23
CA ALA A 104 -9.24 10.40 -13.96
C ALA A 104 -9.39 9.01 -13.30
N LEU A 105 -8.38 8.59 -12.56
CA LEU A 105 -8.43 7.36 -11.77
C LEU A 105 -9.51 7.47 -10.70
N VAL A 106 -10.19 6.35 -10.43
CA VAL A 106 -11.26 6.23 -9.44
C VAL A 106 -11.01 5.02 -8.52
N GLU A 107 -11.71 4.95 -7.40
CA GLU A 107 -11.53 3.91 -6.39
C GLU A 107 -11.72 2.51 -6.96
N SER A 108 -12.70 2.34 -7.86
CA SER A 108 -13.02 1.06 -8.49
C SER A 108 -11.96 0.54 -9.47
N ASP A 109 -10.94 1.33 -9.79
CA ASP A 109 -9.80 0.89 -10.61
C ASP A 109 -8.81 0.04 -9.81
N PHE A 110 -8.95 0.01 -8.48
CA PHE A 110 -8.00 -0.59 -7.56
C PHE A 110 -8.65 -1.60 -6.62
N GLU A 111 -7.81 -2.46 -6.08
CA GLU A 111 -8.11 -3.33 -4.95
C GLU A 111 -7.14 -3.01 -3.82
N ILE A 112 -7.66 -2.79 -2.62
CA ILE A 112 -6.88 -2.66 -1.40
C ILE A 112 -7.24 -3.79 -0.45
N THR A 113 -6.25 -4.39 0.19
CA THR A 113 -6.44 -5.49 1.14
C THR A 113 -5.63 -5.27 2.39
N LEU A 114 -6.14 -5.73 3.53
CA LEU A 114 -5.44 -5.74 4.80
C LEU A 114 -5.03 -7.17 5.16
N ASN A 115 -3.77 -7.35 5.54
CA ASN A 115 -3.29 -8.51 6.28
C ASN A 115 -3.07 -8.08 7.73
N PRO A 116 -3.84 -8.58 8.70
CA PRO A 116 -3.69 -8.21 10.11
C PRO A 116 -2.31 -8.52 10.70
N ASN A 117 -1.64 -9.57 10.21
CA ASN A 117 -0.28 -9.95 10.62
C ASN A 117 -0.06 -9.98 12.16
N GLY A 118 -1.12 -10.27 12.91
CA GLY A 118 -1.10 -10.27 14.38
C GLY A 118 -1.56 -8.97 15.05
N GLY A 119 -1.83 -7.92 14.30
CA GLY A 119 -2.41 -6.68 14.79
C GLY A 119 -3.93 -6.74 14.96
N THR A 120 -4.55 -5.62 15.31
CA THR A 120 -5.96 -5.54 15.73
C THR A 120 -6.89 -4.90 14.70
N ALA A 121 -6.37 -4.18 13.70
CA ALA A 121 -7.19 -3.66 12.62
C ALA A 121 -7.81 -4.81 11.80
N THR A 122 -9.06 -4.64 11.37
CA THR A 122 -9.88 -5.69 10.77
C THR A 122 -10.23 -5.47 9.30
N GLY A 123 -10.03 -4.25 8.78
CA GLY A 123 -10.34 -3.93 7.40
C GLY A 123 -9.69 -2.63 6.94
N VAL A 124 -9.69 -2.44 5.61
CA VAL A 124 -9.26 -1.21 4.97
C VAL A 124 -10.16 -0.94 3.76
N ASN A 125 -10.49 0.32 3.55
CA ASN A 125 -11.27 0.79 2.40
C ASN A 125 -10.62 2.04 1.80
N ILE A 126 -10.80 2.25 0.50
CA ILE A 126 -10.48 3.52 -0.15
C ILE A 126 -11.74 4.39 -0.06
N ASP A 127 -11.60 5.58 0.53
CA ASP A 127 -12.70 6.54 0.63
C ASP A 127 -12.84 7.37 -0.65
N TYR A 128 -11.72 7.90 -1.13
CA TYR A 128 -11.64 8.63 -2.40
C TYR A 128 -10.17 8.82 -2.83
N LEU A 129 -9.98 9.22 -4.08
CA LEU A 129 -8.68 9.59 -4.64
C LEU A 129 -8.58 11.11 -4.80
N SER A 130 -7.36 11.63 -4.65
CA SER A 130 -7.04 13.03 -4.88
C SER A 130 -5.60 13.20 -5.37
N ASN A 131 -5.26 14.38 -5.85
CA ASN A 131 -3.86 14.78 -5.97
C ASN A 131 -3.27 15.06 -4.59
N THR A 132 -1.96 15.20 -4.47
CA THR A 132 -1.26 15.40 -3.19
C THR A 132 -1.59 16.74 -2.50
N LEU A 133 -2.26 17.66 -3.19
CA LEU A 133 -2.76 18.91 -2.64
C LEU A 133 -4.21 18.83 -2.17
N GLY A 134 -4.85 17.65 -2.29
CA GLY A 134 -6.24 17.41 -1.91
C GLY A 134 -7.27 17.84 -2.96
N GLY A 135 -6.84 18.20 -4.17
CA GLY A 135 -7.71 18.51 -5.30
C GLY A 135 -8.16 17.24 -6.06
N PRO A 136 -9.17 17.37 -6.94
CA PRO A 136 -9.60 16.25 -7.77
C PRO A 136 -8.50 15.83 -8.75
N LEU A 137 -8.55 14.57 -9.20
CA LEU A 137 -7.75 14.08 -10.31
C LEU A 137 -8.38 14.50 -11.64
N GLU A 138 -7.55 14.73 -12.64
CA GLU A 138 -7.96 15.09 -14.01
C GLU A 138 -7.62 14.00 -15.03
N GLY A 139 -6.75 13.05 -14.66
CA GLY A 139 -6.18 12.01 -15.50
C GLY A 139 -4.80 12.41 -16.03
N GLY A 140 -3.87 11.47 -15.97
CA GLY A 140 -2.47 11.68 -16.33
C GLY A 140 -1.58 12.07 -15.15
N GLU A 141 -2.06 11.91 -13.92
CA GLU A 141 -1.22 12.05 -12.74
C GLU A 141 -0.26 10.87 -12.62
N ASP A 142 0.98 11.16 -12.27
CA ASP A 142 2.03 10.19 -11.91
C ASP A 142 2.10 9.94 -10.40
N THR A 143 1.41 10.76 -9.62
CA THR A 143 1.31 10.64 -8.17
C THR A 143 -0.14 10.80 -7.75
N VAL A 144 -0.66 9.79 -7.05
CA VAL A 144 -2.07 9.77 -6.62
C VAL A 144 -2.15 9.47 -5.14
N ARG A 145 -2.92 10.27 -4.42
CA ARG A 145 -3.26 10.08 -3.02
C ARG A 145 -4.55 9.31 -2.88
N PHE A 146 -4.47 8.19 -2.18
CA PHE A 146 -5.58 7.34 -1.78
C PHE A 146 -5.95 7.70 -0.34
N MET A 147 -7.06 8.37 -0.13
CA MET A 147 -7.59 8.53 1.21
C MET A 147 -8.18 7.20 1.64
N ILE A 148 -7.67 6.66 2.75
CA ILE A 148 -8.04 5.34 3.24
C ILE A 148 -8.68 5.43 4.61
N ASN A 149 -9.53 4.48 4.91
CA ASN A 149 -10.12 4.29 6.23
C ASN A 149 -9.78 2.88 6.73
N ILE A 150 -9.22 2.82 7.94
CA ILE A 150 -8.87 1.58 8.62
C ILE A 150 -9.97 1.25 9.62
N ASP A 151 -10.49 0.01 9.58
CA ASP A 151 -11.47 -0.48 10.52
C ASP A 151 -10.76 -1.00 11.79
N GLY A 152 -10.92 -0.27 12.89
CA GLY A 152 -10.22 -0.51 14.16
C GLY A 152 -8.92 0.28 14.27
N GLU A 153 -8.23 0.12 15.41
CA GLU A 153 -6.95 0.78 15.67
C GLU A 153 -5.80 -0.13 15.22
N SER A 154 -4.87 0.42 14.45
CA SER A 154 -3.67 -0.30 14.02
C SER A 154 -2.64 -0.37 15.14
N THR A 155 -1.90 -1.47 15.18
CA THR A 155 -0.85 -1.74 16.18
C THR A 155 0.55 -1.70 15.59
N GLY A 156 0.67 -1.24 14.34
CA GLY A 156 1.94 -1.20 13.64
C GLY A 156 2.44 -2.57 13.15
N GLN A 157 1.60 -3.60 13.17
CA GLN A 157 1.93 -4.93 12.65
C GLN A 157 1.23 -5.23 11.33
N GLU A 158 0.11 -4.59 11.10
CA GLU A 158 -0.74 -4.77 9.94
C GLU A 158 -0.05 -4.32 8.66
N LEU A 159 -0.36 -5.02 7.58
CA LEU A 159 0.12 -4.71 6.25
C LEU A 159 -1.07 -4.43 5.33
N ILE A 160 -1.05 -3.33 4.62
CA ILE A 160 -2.00 -3.05 3.54
C ILE A 160 -1.30 -3.27 2.19
N THR A 161 -2.04 -3.83 1.23
CA THR A 161 -1.56 -4.01 -0.14
C THR A 161 -2.55 -3.38 -1.10
N LEU A 162 -2.08 -2.44 -1.92
CA LEU A 162 -2.82 -1.81 -3.02
C LEU A 162 -2.32 -2.37 -4.35
N ARG A 163 -3.24 -2.62 -5.28
CA ARG A 163 -2.93 -3.04 -6.65
C ARG A 163 -4.03 -2.64 -7.63
N PRO A 164 -3.77 -2.60 -8.95
CA PRO A 164 -4.83 -2.46 -9.94
C PRO A 164 -5.85 -3.59 -9.83
N LEU A 165 -7.13 -3.30 -10.05
CA LEU A 165 -8.20 -4.31 -9.98
C LEU A 165 -7.97 -5.41 -11.03
N THR A 166 -7.57 -5.02 -12.24
CA THR A 166 -7.25 -5.92 -13.37
C THR A 166 -6.05 -5.37 -14.15
N ASN A 167 -5.51 -6.14 -15.12
CA ASN A 167 -4.50 -5.66 -16.06
C ASN A 167 -5.03 -4.58 -17.04
N ALA A 168 -6.32 -4.28 -16.99
CA ALA A 168 -7.01 -3.34 -17.87
C ALA A 168 -7.87 -2.33 -17.09
N SER A 169 -7.51 -2.04 -15.84
CA SER A 169 -8.20 -1.03 -15.03
C SER A 169 -7.64 0.36 -15.26
N ILE A 170 -6.31 0.49 -15.41
CA ILE A 170 -5.64 1.78 -15.57
C ILE A 170 -4.56 1.68 -16.63
N PHE A 171 -4.32 2.78 -17.34
CA PHE A 171 -3.48 2.81 -18.54
C PHE A 171 -2.56 4.03 -18.54
N ASN A 172 -1.42 3.90 -19.20
CA ASN A 172 -0.55 5.04 -19.49
C ASN A 172 -1.01 5.85 -20.72
N SER A 173 -0.25 6.89 -21.10
CA SER A 173 -0.53 7.75 -22.24
C SER A 173 -0.46 7.03 -23.61
N PHE A 174 0.02 5.79 -23.67
CA PHE A 174 0.05 4.96 -24.86
C PHE A 174 -1.11 3.94 -24.90
N GLY A 175 -1.93 3.90 -23.86
CA GLY A 175 -3.00 2.94 -23.70
C GLY A 175 -2.51 1.55 -23.31
N ILE A 176 -1.33 1.47 -22.69
CA ILE A 176 -0.76 0.24 -22.11
C ILE A 176 -1.23 0.14 -20.67
N GLY A 177 -1.83 -1.01 -20.32
CA GLY A 177 -2.36 -1.23 -18.98
C GLY A 177 -1.28 -1.49 -17.94
N LEU A 178 -1.49 -1.00 -16.72
CA LEU A 178 -0.68 -1.39 -15.56
C LEU A 178 -1.06 -2.81 -15.15
N LEU A 179 -0.07 -3.68 -15.00
CA LEU A 179 -0.32 -5.07 -14.63
C LEU A 179 -0.87 -5.18 -13.19
N ARG A 180 -1.82 -6.10 -12.98
CA ARG A 180 -2.36 -6.39 -11.65
C ARG A 180 -1.28 -6.87 -10.66
N SER A 181 -0.18 -7.42 -11.15
CA SER A 181 0.98 -7.81 -10.34
C SER A 181 1.84 -6.65 -9.86
N ALA A 182 1.56 -5.42 -10.33
CA ALA A 182 2.18 -4.21 -9.80
C ALA A 182 1.47 -3.84 -8.49
N ASP A 183 1.86 -4.48 -7.41
CA ASP A 183 1.32 -4.24 -6.07
C ASP A 183 2.31 -3.46 -5.20
N GLN A 184 1.75 -2.72 -4.23
CA GLN A 184 2.52 -2.03 -3.19
C GLN A 184 1.99 -2.41 -1.84
N THR A 185 2.90 -2.81 -0.97
CA THR A 185 2.58 -3.16 0.42
C THR A 185 3.22 -2.16 1.36
N GLN A 186 2.42 -1.62 2.28
CA GLN A 186 2.85 -0.72 3.35
C GLN A 186 2.45 -1.28 4.71
N GLN A 187 3.29 -1.05 5.70
CA GLN A 187 2.99 -1.35 7.09
C GLN A 187 2.25 -0.16 7.70
N LEU A 188 1.15 -0.41 8.41
CA LEU A 188 0.45 0.61 9.17
C LEU A 188 1.29 1.10 10.34
N SER A 189 1.05 2.34 10.75
CA SER A 189 1.62 2.91 11.96
C SER A 189 0.92 2.37 13.21
N ASP A 190 1.57 2.42 14.35
CA ASP A 190 0.93 2.10 15.61
C ASP A 190 0.06 3.28 16.06
N GLN A 191 -1.27 3.10 16.00
CA GLN A 191 -2.27 4.06 16.48
C GLN A 191 -2.93 3.58 17.78
N PHE A 192 -2.51 2.42 18.29
CA PHE A 192 -3.09 1.87 19.51
C PHE A 192 -2.51 2.61 20.71
N PRO A 193 -3.34 3.21 21.59
CA PRO A 193 -2.82 3.96 22.71
C PRO A 193 -2.15 3.06 23.76
N PRO A 194 -1.06 3.52 24.39
CA PRO A 194 -0.41 2.78 25.44
C PRO A 194 -1.36 2.51 26.62
N PHE A 195 -1.31 1.30 27.15
CA PHE A 195 -2.07 0.91 28.33
C PHE A 195 -1.19 0.27 29.40
N LEU A 196 -1.66 0.31 30.63
CA LEU A 196 -0.99 -0.36 31.74
C LEU A 196 -1.07 -1.89 31.59
N GLN A 197 0.07 -2.52 31.32
CA GLN A 197 0.15 -3.96 31.11
C GLN A 197 0.23 -4.73 32.45
N SER A 198 1.08 -4.29 33.37
CA SER A 198 1.25 -4.93 34.66
C SER A 198 1.88 -3.99 35.69
N THR A 199 1.71 -4.33 36.96
CA THR A 199 2.43 -3.71 38.09
C THR A 199 3.08 -4.77 38.96
N VAL A 200 4.18 -4.41 39.59
CA VAL A 200 4.80 -5.19 40.68
C VAL A 200 5.03 -4.27 41.85
N PRO A 201 4.39 -4.50 43.00
CA PRO A 201 3.43 -5.56 43.31
C PRO A 201 2.18 -5.51 42.42
N GLU A 202 1.53 -6.64 42.23
CA GLU A 202 0.26 -6.71 41.49
C GLU A 202 -0.83 -5.87 42.17
N ASN A 203 -1.76 -5.38 41.35
CA ASN A 203 -2.91 -4.63 41.87
C ASN A 203 -3.71 -5.46 42.88
N GLY A 204 -3.97 -4.87 44.06
CA GLY A 204 -4.66 -5.54 45.13
C GLY A 204 -3.78 -6.40 46.07
N SER A 205 -2.46 -6.41 45.86
CA SER A 205 -1.54 -7.08 46.81
C SER A 205 -1.62 -6.49 48.21
N ILE A 206 -1.52 -7.35 49.23
CA ILE A 206 -1.54 -6.99 50.65
C ILE A 206 -0.21 -7.37 51.32
N ASP A 207 0.04 -6.81 52.48
CA ASP A 207 1.27 -7.08 53.27
C ASP A 207 2.57 -6.74 52.52
N ILE A 208 2.54 -5.71 51.67
CA ILE A 208 3.70 -5.22 50.93
C ILE A 208 4.61 -4.43 51.92
N ALA A 209 5.90 -4.74 51.88
CA ALA A 209 6.89 -4.02 52.70
C ALA A 209 6.92 -2.53 52.29
N THR A 210 6.99 -1.64 53.28
CA THR A 210 6.94 -0.18 53.06
C THR A 210 8.13 0.39 52.29
N ASN A 211 9.16 -0.40 52.11
CA ASN A 211 10.35 -0.06 51.31
C ASN A 211 10.40 -0.77 49.93
N SER A 212 9.30 -1.35 49.50
CA SER A 212 9.21 -1.99 48.22
C SER A 212 9.10 -0.94 47.10
N ASN A 213 9.81 -1.17 46.00
CA ASN A 213 9.59 -0.41 44.78
C ASN A 213 8.30 -0.84 44.11
N VAL A 214 7.68 0.08 43.40
CA VAL A 214 6.55 -0.21 42.52
C VAL A 214 7.07 -0.18 41.08
N VAL A 215 6.99 -1.29 40.39
CA VAL A 215 7.31 -1.35 38.94
C VAL A 215 6.01 -1.26 38.17
N ILE A 216 5.98 -0.39 37.17
CA ILE A 216 4.86 -0.17 36.28
C ILE A 216 5.33 -0.53 34.85
N ASN A 217 4.63 -1.45 34.20
CA ASN A 217 4.91 -1.85 32.83
C ASN A 217 3.75 -1.44 31.91
N PHE A 218 4.06 -0.76 30.85
CA PHE A 218 3.13 -0.38 29.80
C PHE A 218 3.22 -1.34 28.61
N SER A 219 2.19 -1.35 27.76
CA SER A 219 2.15 -2.16 26.54
C SER A 219 3.21 -1.74 25.51
N GLU A 220 3.62 -0.48 25.55
CA GLU A 220 4.57 0.14 24.64
C GLU A 220 5.35 1.26 25.33
N GLN A 221 6.27 1.90 24.59
CA GLN A 221 7.01 3.05 25.10
C GLN A 221 6.10 4.24 25.32
N ILE A 222 6.18 4.83 26.51
CA ILE A 222 5.43 6.04 26.86
C ILE A 222 6.35 7.25 26.96
N ARG A 223 5.79 8.40 26.61
CA ARG A 223 6.47 9.69 26.64
C ARG A 223 5.56 10.73 27.32
N ASN A 224 6.15 11.83 27.75
CA ASN A 224 5.35 12.97 28.19
C ASN A 224 4.71 13.69 26.98
N ASN A 225 3.83 14.66 27.26
CA ASN A 225 3.15 15.44 26.22
C ASN A 225 4.08 16.25 25.29
N GLU A 226 5.35 16.37 25.66
CA GLU A 226 6.38 17.04 24.86
C GLU A 226 7.22 16.04 24.04
N GLY A 227 6.89 14.75 24.10
CA GLY A 227 7.58 13.67 23.38
C GLY A 227 8.89 13.21 24.04
N SER A 228 9.22 13.73 25.24
CA SER A 228 10.42 13.32 25.99
C SER A 228 10.15 12.06 26.81
N ASN A 229 11.20 11.29 27.07
CA ASN A 229 11.14 10.14 27.96
C ASN A 229 10.69 10.55 29.37
N LEU A 230 9.93 9.71 30.06
CA LEU A 230 9.60 9.92 31.44
C LEU A 230 10.81 9.64 32.32
N ASP A 231 11.10 10.55 33.24
CA ASP A 231 12.14 10.46 34.26
C ASP A 231 11.71 11.15 35.58
N ASP A 232 12.61 11.15 36.55
CA ASP A 232 12.31 11.76 37.88
C ASP A 232 11.97 13.25 37.79
N SER A 233 12.42 13.97 36.78
CA SER A 233 12.18 15.41 36.61
C SER A 233 10.78 15.74 36.04
N ASN A 234 10.16 14.84 35.33
CA ASN A 234 8.90 15.08 34.61
C ASN A 234 7.76 14.11 34.93
N ALA A 235 8.05 12.96 35.57
CA ALA A 235 7.06 11.93 35.87
C ALA A 235 5.94 12.43 36.79
N SER A 236 6.23 13.34 37.71
CA SER A 236 5.22 13.93 38.61
C SER A 236 4.13 14.73 37.91
N ASN A 237 4.37 15.13 36.64
CA ASN A 237 3.37 15.78 35.79
C ASN A 237 2.41 14.78 35.14
N SER A 238 2.80 13.51 35.06
CA SER A 238 2.07 12.45 34.38
C SER A 238 1.54 11.36 35.30
N MET A 239 2.16 11.18 36.49
CA MET A 239 1.82 10.15 37.43
C MET A 239 1.70 10.74 38.87
N ALA A 240 0.83 10.16 39.68
CA ALA A 240 0.69 10.51 41.08
C ALA A 240 0.65 9.24 41.96
N LEU A 241 1.37 9.24 43.05
CA LEU A 241 1.24 8.23 44.10
C LEU A 241 0.39 8.80 45.24
N ILE A 242 -0.75 8.17 45.47
CA ILE A 242 -1.75 8.69 46.44
C ILE A 242 -1.98 7.64 47.51
N ASN A 243 -1.93 8.08 48.78
CA ASN A 243 -2.41 7.26 49.89
C ASN A 243 -3.95 7.21 49.80
N ASN A 244 -4.50 6.03 49.53
CA ASN A 244 -5.94 5.88 49.34
C ASN A 244 -6.78 6.11 50.62
N ASP A 245 -6.19 5.92 51.80
CA ASP A 245 -6.89 6.10 53.08
C ASP A 245 -6.98 7.56 53.49
N THR A 246 -5.95 8.35 53.22
CA THR A 246 -5.87 9.77 53.60
C THR A 246 -6.12 10.74 52.44
N GLY A 247 -6.00 10.28 51.18
CA GLY A 247 -6.06 11.13 49.98
C GLY A 247 -4.80 11.98 49.76
N GLU A 248 -3.74 11.76 50.54
CA GLU A 248 -2.51 12.54 50.43
C GLU A 248 -1.62 12.06 49.30
N ASN A 249 -1.03 13.01 48.55
CA ASN A 249 0.02 12.72 47.61
C ASN A 249 1.32 12.36 48.33
N LEU A 250 1.91 11.24 47.98
CA LEU A 250 3.19 10.79 48.50
C LEU A 250 4.32 11.21 47.56
N SER A 251 5.47 11.54 48.18
CA SER A 251 6.69 11.81 47.40
C SER A 251 7.26 10.50 46.86
N TYR A 252 7.70 10.49 45.63
CA TYR A 252 8.35 9.36 45.01
C TYR A 252 9.42 9.85 44.03
N SER A 253 10.32 8.97 43.63
CA SER A 253 11.27 9.17 42.56
C SER A 253 11.02 8.09 41.49
N VAL A 254 11.30 8.43 40.24
CA VAL A 254 11.11 7.52 39.12
C VAL A 254 12.46 7.21 38.48
N SER A 255 12.71 5.94 38.23
CA SER A 255 13.78 5.52 37.35
C SER A 255 13.22 4.64 36.23
N THR A 256 13.71 4.82 35.02
CA THR A 256 13.32 4.00 33.90
C THR A 256 14.21 2.77 33.82
N ILE A 257 13.60 1.59 33.63
CA ILE A 257 14.31 0.37 33.28
C ILE A 257 14.56 0.36 31.77
N ASN A 258 13.53 0.74 31.02
CA ASN A 258 13.51 1.07 29.62
C ASN A 258 12.32 2.02 29.40
N ASP A 259 12.15 2.62 28.25
CA ASP A 259 11.04 3.58 28.01
C ASP A 259 9.63 2.98 28.14
N GLN A 260 9.52 1.72 28.50
CA GLN A 260 8.28 0.96 28.69
C GLN A 260 8.04 0.56 30.14
N SER A 261 9.10 0.46 30.97
CA SER A 261 9.04 0.01 32.35
C SER A 261 9.69 1.03 33.29
N PHE A 262 8.98 1.37 34.39
CA PHE A 262 9.34 2.39 35.35
C PHE A 262 9.31 1.81 36.79
N THR A 263 10.19 2.28 37.65
CA THR A 263 10.28 1.90 39.04
C THR A 263 10.51 3.11 39.95
#